data_2d035e9131aafed6d8c89b21e9a48eea
#
_entry.id   2d035e9131aafed6d8c89b21e9a48eea
#
_cell.length_a   1.000
_cell.length_b   1.000
_cell.length_c   1.000
_cell.angle_alpha   90.00
_cell.angle_beta   90.00
_cell.angle_gamma   90.00
#
_symmetry.space_group_name_H-M   'P 1'
#
loop_
_entity.id
_entity.type
_entity.pdbx_description
1 polymer ?
#
loop_
_entity_poly.entity_id
_entity_poly.type
_entity_poly.pdbx_seq_one_letter_code
_entity_poly.pdbx_strand_id
1 'polypeptide(L)'
;MDIKQFVCAAAYEFLEKHYNELRTTPEDLEFESKENLFECVKNNPLDAIWCIREIFTCEMGTDYCSQLFIENEEEDIYKATLNGETRYYQLEFDEKYLNSVIDFVEVKKRTKLVPVVTWELMDK
;
A
#
# COMPACT_ATOMS: atom_id res chain seq x y z
N MET A 1 6.12 1.58 -17.11
CA MET A 1 5.35 2.33 -16.09
C MET A 1 6.19 2.42 -14.83
N ASP A 2 6.45 3.62 -14.34
CA ASP A 2 7.19 3.80 -13.09
C ASP A 2 6.30 3.42 -11.89
N ILE A 3 6.88 3.37 -10.69
CA ILE A 3 6.14 2.95 -9.51
C ILE A 3 4.99 3.93 -9.18
N LYS A 4 5.17 5.22 -9.44
CA LYS A 4 4.14 6.23 -9.18
C LYS A 4 2.90 5.97 -10.04
N GLN A 5 3.10 5.76 -11.32
CA GLN A 5 2.03 5.43 -12.26
C GLN A 5 1.40 4.08 -11.95
N PHE A 6 2.22 3.11 -11.59
CA PHE A 6 1.75 1.77 -11.24
C PHE A 6 0.83 1.79 -10.02
N VAL A 7 1.21 2.51 -8.98
CA VAL A 7 0.40 2.64 -7.75
C VAL A 7 -0.92 3.35 -8.04
N CYS A 8 -0.89 4.43 -8.82
CA CYS A 8 -2.12 5.12 -9.24
C CYS A 8 -3.07 4.17 -9.99
N ALA A 9 -2.55 3.43 -10.94
CA ALA A 9 -3.34 2.50 -11.74
C ALA A 9 -3.91 1.36 -10.89
N ALA A 10 -3.11 0.81 -9.98
CA ALA A 10 -3.54 -0.26 -9.08
C ALA A 10 -4.62 0.23 -8.11
N ALA A 11 -4.44 1.41 -7.54
CA ALA A 11 -5.43 2.00 -6.63
C ALA A 11 -6.74 2.30 -7.36
N TYR A 12 -6.67 2.82 -8.58
CA TYR A 12 -7.84 3.08 -9.40
C TYR A 12 -8.60 1.78 -9.72
N GLU A 13 -7.89 0.74 -10.14
CA GLU A 13 -8.48 -0.57 -10.41
C GLU A 13 -9.16 -1.15 -9.16
N PHE A 14 -8.51 -1.01 -8.01
CA PHE A 14 -9.09 -1.44 -6.74
C PHE A 14 -10.41 -0.71 -6.47
N LEU A 15 -10.45 0.60 -6.64
CA LEU A 15 -11.67 1.38 -6.44
C LEU A 15 -12.77 0.98 -7.43
N GLU A 16 -12.42 0.75 -8.68
CA GLU A 16 -13.40 0.29 -9.68
C GLU A 16 -14.05 -1.04 -9.28
N LYS A 17 -13.25 -1.96 -8.75
CA LYS A 17 -13.74 -3.29 -8.39
C LYS A 17 -14.49 -3.34 -7.07
N HIS A 18 -14.07 -2.55 -6.10
CA HIS A 18 -14.46 -2.74 -4.69
C HIS A 18 -15.14 -1.55 -4.04
N TYR A 19 -15.27 -0.43 -4.73
CA TYR A 19 -15.82 0.79 -4.14
C TYR A 19 -17.19 0.57 -3.49
N ASN A 20 -18.07 -0.17 -4.14
CA ASN A 20 -19.43 -0.41 -3.64
C ASN A 20 -19.48 -1.33 -2.42
N GLU A 21 -18.42 -2.05 -2.15
CA GLU A 21 -18.29 -2.94 -0.98
C GLU A 21 -17.75 -2.21 0.23
N LEU A 22 -17.18 -1.02 0.04
CA LEU A 22 -16.55 -0.26 1.11
C LEU A 22 -17.59 0.49 1.93
N ARG A 23 -17.35 0.60 3.22
CA ARG A 23 -18.10 1.48 4.12
C ARG A 23 -17.63 2.91 4.01
N THR A 24 -16.44 3.10 3.48
CA THR A 24 -15.79 4.40 3.31
C THR A 24 -16.51 5.19 2.22
N THR A 25 -16.84 6.43 2.53
CA THR A 25 -17.47 7.36 1.58
C THR A 25 -16.44 8.35 1.04
N PRO A 26 -16.71 9.05 -0.10
CA PRO A 26 -15.82 10.11 -0.57
C PRO A 26 -15.61 11.21 0.47
N GLU A 27 -16.62 11.51 1.29
CA GLU A 27 -16.53 12.52 2.36
C GLU A 27 -15.55 12.10 3.46
N ASP A 28 -15.52 10.80 3.80
CA ASP A 28 -14.55 10.26 4.77
C ASP A 28 -13.11 10.44 4.26
N LEU A 29 -12.93 10.48 2.95
CA LEU A 29 -11.65 10.65 2.29
C LEU A 29 -11.38 12.10 1.91
N GLU A 30 -12.21 13.04 2.39
CA GLU A 30 -12.09 14.48 2.12
C GLU A 30 -12.20 14.85 0.64
N PHE A 31 -12.93 14.06 -0.14
CA PHE A 31 -13.23 14.35 -1.55
C PHE A 31 -14.69 14.82 -1.70
N GLU A 32 -14.92 15.68 -2.67
CA GLU A 32 -16.23 16.27 -2.93
C GLU A 32 -17.23 15.25 -3.49
N SER A 33 -16.75 14.29 -4.29
CA SER A 33 -17.58 13.31 -4.95
C SER A 33 -16.80 12.06 -5.29
N LYS A 34 -17.52 11.01 -5.67
CA LYS A 34 -16.93 9.77 -6.18
C LYS A 34 -16.05 10.03 -7.40
N GLU A 35 -16.52 10.84 -8.32
CA GLU A 35 -15.81 11.19 -9.56
C GLU A 35 -14.52 11.94 -9.23
N ASN A 36 -14.56 12.87 -8.30
CA ASN A 36 -13.39 13.61 -7.85
C ASN A 36 -12.37 12.68 -7.19
N LEU A 37 -12.82 11.78 -6.32
CA LEU A 37 -11.97 10.76 -5.70
C LEU A 37 -11.24 9.92 -6.75
N PHE A 38 -11.96 9.38 -7.72
CA PHE A 38 -11.41 8.51 -8.76
C PHE A 38 -10.40 9.26 -9.63
N GLU A 39 -10.70 10.50 -9.98
CA GLU A 39 -9.80 11.35 -10.76
C GLU A 39 -8.49 11.63 -10.03
N CYS A 40 -8.56 11.98 -8.75
CA CYS A 40 -7.38 12.28 -7.94
C CYS A 40 -6.51 11.03 -7.74
N VAL A 41 -7.12 9.89 -7.48
CA VAL A 41 -6.40 8.62 -7.33
C VAL A 41 -5.70 8.22 -8.63
N LYS A 42 -6.35 8.45 -9.75
CA LYS A 42 -5.78 8.13 -11.07
C LYS A 42 -4.56 8.98 -11.41
N ASN A 43 -4.56 10.25 -11.02
CA ASN A 43 -3.59 11.23 -11.51
C ASN A 43 -2.57 11.69 -10.48
N ASN A 44 -2.81 11.46 -9.19
CA ASN A 44 -1.93 11.94 -8.13
C ASN A 44 -1.48 10.79 -7.24
N PRO A 45 -0.17 10.43 -7.29
CA PRO A 45 0.36 9.31 -6.51
C PRO A 45 0.20 9.46 -4.99
N LEU A 46 0.38 10.66 -4.45
CA LEU A 46 0.23 10.91 -3.01
C LEU A 46 -1.22 10.82 -2.58
N ASP A 47 -2.15 11.28 -3.40
CA ASP A 47 -3.59 11.12 -3.14
C ASP A 47 -3.97 9.63 -3.19
N ALA A 48 -3.41 8.87 -4.10
CA ALA A 48 -3.62 7.43 -4.17
C ALA A 48 -3.16 6.73 -2.89
N ILE A 49 -1.98 7.06 -2.40
CA ILE A 49 -1.44 6.50 -1.15
C ILE A 49 -2.30 6.92 0.04
N TRP A 50 -2.68 8.20 0.11
CA TRP A 50 -3.51 8.70 1.19
C TRP A 50 -4.86 7.97 1.23
N CYS A 51 -5.50 7.78 0.08
CA CYS A 51 -6.74 7.03 -0.03
C CYS A 51 -6.60 5.58 0.43
N ILE A 52 -5.55 4.89 0.01
CA ILE A 52 -5.30 3.50 0.41
C ILE A 52 -5.18 3.41 1.93
N ARG A 53 -4.42 4.31 2.56
CA ARG A 53 -4.22 4.32 4.00
C ARG A 53 -5.50 4.65 4.76
N GLU A 54 -6.28 5.62 4.29
CA GLU A 54 -7.54 6.00 4.92
C GLU A 54 -8.60 4.90 4.77
N ILE A 55 -8.69 4.27 3.61
CA ILE A 55 -9.57 3.13 3.40
C ILE A 55 -9.20 2.01 4.37
N PHE A 56 -7.91 1.72 4.52
CA PHE A 56 -7.44 0.74 5.48
C PHE A 56 -7.89 1.08 6.90
N THR A 57 -7.78 2.34 7.30
CA THR A 57 -8.20 2.81 8.62
C THR A 57 -9.72 2.72 8.81
N CYS A 58 -10.49 3.14 7.80
CA CYS A 58 -11.96 3.11 7.86
C CYS A 58 -12.52 1.68 7.85
N GLU A 59 -11.82 0.77 7.22
CA GLU A 59 -12.22 -0.65 7.12
C GLU A 59 -11.54 -1.50 8.21
N MET A 60 -11.17 -0.90 9.33
CA MET A 60 -10.55 -1.60 10.46
C MET A 60 -11.42 -2.76 10.94
N GLY A 61 -10.76 -3.88 11.24
CA GLY A 61 -11.44 -5.10 11.68
C GLY A 61 -11.74 -6.07 10.53
N THR A 62 -11.47 -5.65 9.30
CA THR A 62 -11.48 -6.56 8.16
C THR A 62 -10.03 -6.82 7.73
N ASP A 63 -9.66 -8.06 7.47
CA ASP A 63 -8.33 -8.40 6.95
C ASP A 63 -8.17 -8.03 5.47
N TYR A 64 -9.21 -7.50 4.89
CA TYR A 64 -9.36 -7.28 3.46
C TYR A 64 -8.29 -6.34 2.90
N CYS A 65 -8.18 -5.14 3.47
CA CYS A 65 -7.22 -4.17 2.98
C CYS A 65 -5.77 -4.52 3.32
N SER A 66 -5.53 -5.16 4.46
CA SER A 66 -4.18 -5.57 4.84
C SER A 66 -3.63 -6.64 3.90
N GLN A 67 -4.47 -7.59 3.48
CA GLN A 67 -4.06 -8.60 2.52
C GLN A 67 -3.73 -8.02 1.14
N LEU A 68 -4.42 -6.94 0.76
CA LEU A 68 -4.24 -6.34 -0.55
C LEU A 68 -3.08 -5.36 -0.64
N PHE A 69 -2.80 -4.64 0.44
CA PHE A 69 -1.89 -3.50 0.39
C PHE A 69 -0.66 -3.59 1.27
N ILE A 70 -0.73 -4.24 2.43
CA ILE A 70 0.38 -4.24 3.38
C ILE A 70 1.26 -5.46 3.18
N GLU A 71 2.55 -5.24 2.99
CA GLU A 71 3.55 -6.30 2.97
C GLU A 71 4.34 -6.35 4.28
N ASN A 72 4.82 -5.21 4.77
CA ASN A 72 5.54 -5.14 6.04
C ASN A 72 5.23 -3.82 6.72
N GLU A 73 4.39 -3.88 7.75
CA GLU A 73 3.93 -2.71 8.48
C GLU A 73 5.05 -2.02 9.25
N GLU A 74 5.99 -2.78 9.81
CA GLU A 74 7.10 -2.22 10.60
C GLU A 74 8.05 -1.38 9.74
N GLU A 75 8.24 -1.76 8.48
CA GLU A 75 9.10 -1.06 7.54
C GLU A 75 8.35 -0.14 6.60
N ASP A 76 7.05 0.04 6.79
CA ASP A 76 6.18 0.84 5.92
C ASP A 76 6.21 0.40 4.46
N ILE A 77 6.31 -0.90 4.23
CA ILE A 77 6.32 -1.47 2.89
C ILE A 77 4.91 -1.92 2.51
N TYR A 78 4.46 -1.41 1.38
CA TYR A 78 3.17 -1.69 0.80
C TYR A 78 3.35 -2.42 -0.53
N LYS A 79 2.30 -3.05 -0.98
CA LYS A 79 2.27 -3.73 -2.28
C LYS A 79 1.13 -3.19 -3.14
N ALA A 80 1.34 -3.20 -4.43
CA ALA A 80 0.32 -2.88 -5.42
C ALA A 80 0.29 -3.99 -6.47
N THR A 81 -0.90 -4.41 -6.85
CA THR A 81 -1.08 -5.45 -7.86
C THR A 81 -1.92 -4.90 -9.00
N LEU A 82 -1.42 -5.06 -10.22
CA LEU A 82 -2.09 -4.61 -11.43
C LEU A 82 -1.85 -5.65 -12.53
N ASN A 83 -2.92 -6.17 -13.11
CA ASN A 83 -2.84 -7.17 -14.19
C ASN A 83 -1.98 -8.39 -13.85
N GLY A 84 -2.05 -8.85 -12.59
CA GLY A 84 -1.30 -10.00 -12.12
C GLY A 84 0.15 -9.72 -11.73
N GLU A 85 0.64 -8.51 -11.95
CA GLU A 85 1.96 -8.08 -11.52
C GLU A 85 1.87 -7.42 -10.15
N THR A 86 2.76 -7.81 -9.23
CA THR A 86 2.85 -7.22 -7.90
C THR A 86 4.17 -6.49 -7.76
N ARG A 87 4.11 -5.24 -7.32
CA ARG A 87 5.29 -4.41 -7.06
C ARG A 87 5.19 -3.84 -5.65
N TYR A 88 6.34 -3.58 -5.05
CA TYR A 88 6.46 -3.14 -3.66
C TYR A 88 7.01 -1.74 -3.59
N TYR A 89 6.53 -0.97 -2.62
CA TYR A 89 6.99 0.40 -2.40
C TYR A 89 7.06 0.70 -0.91
N GLN A 90 8.02 1.54 -0.55
CA GLN A 90 8.22 1.97 0.83
C GLN A 90 7.82 3.44 0.96
N LEU A 91 7.05 3.75 1.99
CA LEU A 91 6.60 5.11 2.27
C LEU A 91 7.70 5.91 2.95
N GLU A 92 7.82 7.18 2.58
CA GLU A 92 8.67 8.16 3.23
C GLU A 92 7.78 9.17 3.98
N PHE A 93 8.09 9.39 5.24
CA PHE A 93 7.32 10.28 6.10
C PHE A 93 8.08 11.57 6.37
N ASP A 94 7.32 12.63 6.64
CA ASP A 94 7.88 13.91 7.07
C ASP A 94 8.56 13.74 8.43
N GLU A 95 9.78 14.24 8.58
CA GLU A 95 10.52 14.14 9.86
C GLU A 95 9.82 14.88 11.00
N LYS A 96 9.12 15.96 10.68
CA LYS A 96 8.41 16.79 11.65
C LYS A 96 7.01 16.28 11.93
N TYR A 97 6.35 15.70 10.92
CA TYR A 97 4.99 15.18 11.03
C TYR A 97 4.97 13.71 10.58
N LEU A 98 5.28 12.83 11.50
CA LEU A 98 5.50 11.39 11.21
C LEU A 98 4.29 10.67 10.58
N ASN A 99 3.13 11.28 10.58
CA ASN A 99 1.93 10.70 9.97
C ASN A 99 1.71 11.15 8.52
N SER A 100 2.54 12.09 8.04
CA SER A 100 2.40 12.66 6.70
C SER A 100 3.36 11.99 5.74
N VAL A 101 2.82 11.26 4.77
CA VAL A 101 3.60 10.67 3.69
C VAL A 101 3.98 11.77 2.71
N ILE A 102 5.27 11.94 2.48
CA ILE A 102 5.78 12.95 1.55
C ILE A 102 6.21 12.35 0.21
N ASP A 103 6.52 11.07 0.18
CA ASP A 103 6.95 10.38 -1.03
C ASP A 103 6.91 8.87 -0.80
N PHE A 104 7.18 8.10 -1.84
CA PHE A 104 7.41 6.66 -1.74
C PHE A 104 8.34 6.22 -2.87
N VAL A 105 9.08 5.15 -2.60
CA VAL A 105 10.07 4.61 -3.54
C VAL A 105 9.82 3.14 -3.76
N GLU A 106 10.08 2.67 -4.97
CA GLU A 106 9.98 1.25 -5.27
C GLU A 106 11.07 0.48 -4.56
N VAL A 107 10.68 -0.64 -3.93
CA VAL A 107 11.61 -1.56 -3.30
C VAL A 107 11.43 -2.94 -3.89
N LYS A 108 12.46 -3.74 -3.80
CA LYS A 108 12.47 -5.10 -4.35
C LYS A 108 12.56 -6.09 -3.23
N LYS A 109 11.65 -7.08 -3.25
CA LYS A 109 11.71 -8.17 -2.31
C LYS A 109 12.91 -9.07 -2.65
N ARG A 110 13.81 -9.23 -1.68
CA ARG A 110 14.96 -10.11 -1.81
C ARG A 110 14.94 -11.14 -0.70
N THR A 111 15.00 -12.40 -1.10
CA THR A 111 15.18 -13.48 -0.14
C THR A 111 16.67 -13.77 -0.04
N LYS A 112 17.26 -13.48 1.13
CA LYS A 112 18.64 -13.84 1.41
C LYS A 112 18.66 -15.22 2.01
N LEU A 113 19.48 -16.11 1.43
CA LEU A 113 19.89 -17.32 2.13
C LEU A 113 20.84 -16.89 3.23
N VAL A 114 20.34 -16.79 4.42
CA VAL A 114 21.19 -16.56 5.60
C VAL A 114 21.70 -17.93 6.05
N PRO A 115 23.02 -18.16 6.09
CA PRO A 115 23.54 -19.40 6.65
C PRO A 115 23.06 -19.52 8.10
N VAL A 116 22.29 -20.57 8.37
CA VAL A 116 21.85 -20.84 9.74
C VAL A 116 22.96 -21.68 10.36
N VAL A 117 23.58 -21.10 11.37
CA VAL A 117 24.57 -21.80 12.18
C VAL A 117 23.80 -22.67 13.18
N THR A 118 23.91 -23.96 13.02
CA THR A 118 23.36 -24.92 13.98
C THR A 118 24.48 -25.59 14.75
N TRP A 119 24.21 -25.87 15.99
CA TRP A 119 25.16 -26.53 16.84
C TRP A 119 24.71 -27.96 17.12
N GLU A 120 25.55 -28.92 16.76
CA GLU A 120 25.27 -30.32 16.99
C GLU A 120 26.11 -30.86 18.12
N LEU A 121 25.56 -31.77 18.89
CA LEU A 121 26.33 -32.50 19.88
C LEU A 121 27.36 -33.38 19.18
N MET A 122 28.58 -33.28 19.62
CA MET A 122 29.62 -34.14 19.08
C MET A 122 29.41 -35.59 19.55
N ASP A 123 29.18 -36.44 18.56
CA ASP A 123 29.22 -37.89 18.81
C ASP A 123 30.64 -38.38 18.80
N LYS A 124 30.95 -39.20 19.75
CA LYS A 124 32.25 -39.84 19.81
C LYS A 124 32.21 -41.20 19.20
#